data_3473388fa856217d45d1fd5aa7933f28
#
_entry.id   3473388fa856217d45d1fd5aa7933f28
#
_cell.length_a   1.000
_cell.length_b   1.000
_cell.length_c   1.000
_cell.angle_alpha   90.00
_cell.angle_beta   90.00
_cell.angle_gamma   90.00
#
_symmetry.space_group_name_H-M   'P 1'
#
loop_
_entity.id
_entity.type
_entity.pdbx_description
1 polymer ?
#
loop_
_entity_poly.entity_id
_entity_poly.type
_entity_poly.pdbx_seq_one_letter_code
_entity_poly.pdbx_strand_id
1 'polypeptide(L)'
;MNYQRIIKLSTLVAILALCTTASAGPPQQAKSTIVLADQGSFLVGGNVVTNPGVFDPVNPTTAGQSIHGDAAYVQYQMPPNARNLPLVMWHGGGQFSKTWETTPDGRDGFQNIFIRQGYSTYIFDQPHRGRSGRSTTNGNAINAVPGPTTTGEQGIFVRFRIGIWPNYYPGVQFSTDPDALVQWWLQQTPDTAPTPINVAVAAVSALYDKIGPAVLLTHSASGILGWLTGAANEKVKAIYSYEPVQCAFPIGEVPPPVPTSGGAVTGLGIPPADFEKLVKIPVAIIYGDNIPSDQSPNGNLDLWRGRMALCKQMVATLKAHGGDATFVHLPEIGITGNTHFPMSDLNNATIGSLLSDWLRAKGLDKRGQGNT
;
A
#
# COMPACT_ATOMS: atom_id res chain seq x y z
N MET A 1 -16.93 -31.87 79.71
CA MET A 1 -16.63 -30.43 79.59
C MET A 1 -15.22 -30.29 79.13
N ASN A 2 -15.00 -30.14 77.79
CA ASN A 2 -13.65 -29.88 77.24
C ASN A 2 -13.81 -28.91 76.12
N TYR A 3 -13.34 -27.70 76.28
CA TYR A 3 -13.22 -26.67 75.27
C TYR A 3 -11.98 -26.93 74.41
N GLN A 4 -12.15 -27.20 73.13
CA GLN A 4 -11.07 -27.18 72.17
C GLN A 4 -10.94 -25.78 71.56
N ARG A 5 -9.74 -25.21 71.73
CA ARG A 5 -9.32 -23.96 71.07
C ARG A 5 -9.01 -24.20 69.59
N ILE A 6 -9.70 -23.49 68.76
CA ILE A 6 -9.37 -23.44 67.30
C ILE A 6 -8.34 -22.33 67.10
N ILE A 7 -7.16 -22.72 66.67
CA ILE A 7 -6.09 -21.80 66.22
C ILE A 7 -6.39 -21.45 64.77
N LYS A 8 -6.70 -20.19 64.48
CA LYS A 8 -6.79 -19.66 63.13
C LYS A 8 -5.39 -19.38 62.62
N LEU A 9 -4.94 -20.14 61.61
CA LEU A 9 -3.73 -19.86 60.84
C LEU A 9 -4.07 -18.78 59.79
N SER A 10 -3.54 -17.58 59.93
CA SER A 10 -3.64 -16.49 58.97
C SER A 10 -2.52 -16.69 57.93
N THR A 11 -2.87 -17.13 56.75
CA THR A 11 -1.92 -17.23 55.63
C THR A 11 -1.75 -15.85 55.02
N LEU A 12 -0.59 -15.26 55.22
CA LEU A 12 -0.16 -14.00 54.62
C LEU A 12 0.25 -14.30 53.17
N VAL A 13 -0.57 -13.93 52.19
CA VAL A 13 -0.19 -14.00 50.78
C VAL A 13 0.61 -12.74 50.43
N ALA A 14 1.90 -12.87 50.29
CA ALA A 14 2.76 -11.82 49.77
C ALA A 14 2.58 -11.73 48.25
N ILE A 15 1.89 -10.69 47.78
CA ILE A 15 1.84 -10.34 46.35
C ILE A 15 3.17 -9.69 46.01
N LEU A 16 4.05 -10.44 45.34
CA LEU A 16 5.23 -9.89 44.67
C LEU A 16 4.75 -9.11 43.44
N ALA A 17 4.71 -7.79 43.53
CA ALA A 17 4.54 -6.92 42.38
C ALA A 17 5.85 -6.99 41.57
N LEU A 18 5.86 -7.78 40.47
CA LEU A 18 6.88 -7.67 39.44
C LEU A 18 6.69 -6.31 38.77
N CYS A 19 7.48 -5.31 39.18
CA CYS A 19 7.71 -4.13 38.35
C CYS A 19 8.52 -4.58 37.14
N THR A 20 7.85 -4.88 36.04
CA THR A 20 8.52 -4.95 34.73
C THR A 20 8.98 -3.53 34.42
N THR A 21 10.27 -3.27 34.57
CA THR A 21 10.88 -2.07 34.01
C THR A 21 10.72 -2.19 32.50
N ALA A 22 9.79 -1.41 31.95
CA ALA A 22 9.72 -1.22 30.53
C ALA A 22 11.11 -0.73 30.08
N SER A 23 11.83 -1.56 29.36
CA SER A 23 13.08 -1.16 28.74
C SER A 23 12.73 -0.04 27.78
N ALA A 24 13.09 1.20 28.12
CA ALA A 24 13.02 2.30 27.18
C ALA A 24 13.90 1.90 25.98
N GLY A 25 13.28 1.71 24.82
CA GLY A 25 14.01 1.51 23.57
C GLY A 25 15.06 2.61 23.40
N PRO A 26 16.04 2.40 22.51
CA PRO A 26 17.09 3.39 22.27
C PRO A 26 16.46 4.75 22.02
N PRO A 27 17.05 5.86 22.52
CA PRO A 27 16.47 7.18 22.41
C PRO A 27 16.21 7.49 20.94
N GLN A 28 14.94 7.64 20.60
CA GLN A 28 14.52 7.97 19.25
C GLN A 28 15.15 9.33 18.91
N GLN A 29 16.00 9.35 17.89
CA GLN A 29 16.65 10.58 17.45
C GLN A 29 15.58 11.65 17.24
N ALA A 30 15.74 12.82 17.87
CA ALA A 30 14.74 13.88 17.83
C ALA A 30 14.41 14.20 16.37
N LYS A 31 13.17 13.90 15.97
CA LYS A 31 12.70 14.16 14.60
C LYS A 31 12.66 15.67 14.39
N SER A 32 13.23 16.15 13.28
CA SER A 32 13.10 17.56 12.91
C SER A 32 11.61 17.91 12.74
N THR A 33 11.24 19.15 13.07
CA THR A 33 9.87 19.66 12.91
C THR A 33 9.40 19.51 11.46
N ILE A 34 8.16 19.06 11.28
CA ILE A 34 7.46 19.13 10.00
C ILE A 34 6.60 20.39 10.03
N VAL A 35 6.77 21.25 9.03
CA VAL A 35 5.93 22.43 8.80
C VAL A 35 5.01 22.12 7.62
N LEU A 36 3.72 22.35 7.81
CA LEU A 36 2.71 22.18 6.78
C LEU A 36 2.08 23.55 6.47
N ALA A 37 1.93 23.85 5.19
CA ALA A 37 1.14 24.99 4.72
C ALA A 37 -0.35 24.67 4.76
N ASP A 38 -0.71 23.39 4.49
CA ASP A 38 -2.08 22.91 4.52
C ASP A 38 -2.13 21.39 4.76
N GLN A 39 -3.22 20.93 5.35
CA GLN A 39 -3.57 19.51 5.46
C GLN A 39 -5.08 19.34 5.56
N GLY A 40 -5.57 18.19 5.15
CA GLY A 40 -7.00 17.88 5.24
C GLY A 40 -7.35 16.53 4.70
N SER A 41 -8.65 16.31 4.54
CA SER A 41 -9.16 15.07 3.94
C SER A 41 -10.47 15.32 3.21
N PHE A 42 -10.78 14.45 2.26
CA PHE A 42 -12.02 14.46 1.48
C PHE A 42 -12.30 13.07 0.90
N LEU A 43 -13.50 12.92 0.32
CA LEU A 43 -13.87 11.71 -0.43
C LEU A 43 -13.97 12.07 -1.93
N VAL A 44 -13.63 11.08 -2.77
CA VAL A 44 -13.68 11.21 -4.24
C VAL A 44 -14.26 9.97 -4.90
N GLY A 45 -14.83 10.16 -6.08
CA GLY A 45 -15.53 9.10 -6.80
C GLY A 45 -16.81 8.69 -6.08
N GLY A 46 -17.12 7.41 -6.18
CA GLY A 46 -18.29 6.83 -5.56
C GLY A 46 -19.50 6.76 -6.49
N ASN A 47 -20.49 6.02 -6.02
CA ASN A 47 -21.76 5.79 -6.69
C ASN A 47 -22.92 6.21 -5.81
N VAL A 48 -24.04 6.53 -6.44
CA VAL A 48 -25.32 6.76 -5.77
C VAL A 48 -26.33 5.76 -6.33
N VAL A 49 -26.94 4.99 -5.44
CA VAL A 49 -28.06 4.12 -5.78
C VAL A 49 -29.32 4.68 -5.14
N THR A 50 -30.35 4.94 -5.96
CA THR A 50 -31.64 5.47 -5.49
C THR A 50 -32.74 4.48 -5.82
N ASN A 51 -33.54 4.13 -4.83
CA ASN A 51 -34.71 3.28 -5.04
C ASN A 51 -35.81 4.04 -5.78
N PRO A 52 -36.58 3.39 -6.67
CA PRO A 52 -37.72 4.00 -7.32
C PRO A 52 -38.75 4.56 -6.32
N GLY A 53 -39.48 5.59 -6.72
CA GLY A 53 -40.56 6.20 -5.93
C GLY A 53 -40.15 7.55 -5.31
N VAL A 54 -41.01 8.00 -4.40
CA VAL A 54 -40.81 9.27 -3.67
C VAL A 54 -40.70 8.95 -2.18
N PHE A 55 -39.73 9.55 -1.53
CA PHE A 55 -39.54 9.40 -0.09
C PHE A 55 -40.64 10.10 0.68
N ASP A 56 -41.36 9.36 1.55
CA ASP A 56 -42.33 9.91 2.49
C ASP A 56 -41.67 10.02 3.88
N PRO A 57 -41.44 11.24 4.40
CA PRO A 57 -40.83 11.38 5.73
C PRO A 57 -41.77 11.02 6.87
N VAL A 58 -43.10 10.95 6.65
CA VAL A 58 -44.08 10.57 7.66
C VAL A 58 -44.20 9.04 7.78
N ASN A 59 -44.18 8.35 6.64
CA ASN A 59 -44.24 6.89 6.57
C ASN A 59 -43.04 6.34 5.78
N PRO A 60 -41.83 6.36 6.36
CA PRO A 60 -40.61 6.02 5.63
C PRO A 60 -40.61 4.54 5.19
N THR A 61 -40.43 4.36 3.88
CA THR A 61 -40.20 3.07 3.23
C THR A 61 -38.85 3.13 2.49
N THR A 62 -38.54 2.13 1.68
CA THR A 62 -37.34 2.19 0.81
C THR A 62 -37.54 3.10 -0.42
N ALA A 63 -38.77 3.50 -0.74
CA ALA A 63 -39.10 4.33 -1.90
C ALA A 63 -38.40 5.69 -1.84
N GLY A 64 -37.75 6.08 -2.93
CA GLY A 64 -37.05 7.34 -3.07
C GLY A 64 -35.81 7.53 -2.19
N GLN A 65 -35.42 6.50 -1.40
CA GLN A 65 -34.21 6.58 -0.58
C GLN A 65 -32.95 6.31 -1.40
N SER A 66 -31.87 7.00 -1.05
CA SER A 66 -30.56 6.90 -1.72
C SER A 66 -29.46 6.44 -0.79
N ILE A 67 -28.50 5.71 -1.35
CA ILE A 67 -27.26 5.32 -0.68
C ILE A 67 -26.08 5.86 -1.51
N HIS A 68 -25.16 6.58 -0.87
CA HIS A 68 -23.87 6.96 -1.41
C HIS A 68 -22.80 6.00 -0.89
N GLY A 69 -21.93 5.47 -1.74
CA GLY A 69 -20.84 4.57 -1.36
C GLY A 69 -19.78 4.46 -2.45
N ASP A 70 -18.88 3.49 -2.32
CA ASP A 70 -17.83 3.17 -3.29
C ASP A 70 -16.84 4.33 -3.56
N ALA A 71 -16.74 5.30 -2.65
CA ALA A 71 -15.80 6.41 -2.74
C ALA A 71 -14.45 6.04 -2.13
N ALA A 72 -13.37 6.70 -2.56
CA ALA A 72 -12.08 6.65 -1.89
C ALA A 72 -11.97 7.79 -0.86
N TYR A 73 -11.45 7.48 0.34
CA TYR A 73 -11.06 8.49 1.32
C TYR A 73 -9.63 8.94 1.06
N VAL A 74 -9.41 10.23 1.02
CA VAL A 74 -8.10 10.84 0.74
C VAL A 74 -7.70 11.73 1.92
N GLN A 75 -6.46 11.58 2.39
CA GLN A 75 -5.83 12.48 3.34
C GLN A 75 -4.61 13.12 2.65
N TYR A 76 -4.44 14.43 2.82
CA TYR A 76 -3.33 15.14 2.23
C TYR A 76 -2.57 16.00 3.24
N GLN A 77 -1.31 16.21 2.92
CA GLN A 77 -0.43 17.16 3.59
C GLN A 77 0.40 17.91 2.54
N MET A 78 0.54 19.22 2.73
CA MET A 78 1.27 20.11 1.83
C MET A 78 2.33 20.89 2.62
N PRO A 79 3.62 20.75 2.28
CA PRO A 79 4.66 21.60 2.86
C PRO A 79 4.62 22.99 2.23
N PRO A 80 5.17 24.02 2.89
CA PRO A 80 5.40 25.31 2.25
C PRO A 80 6.35 25.16 1.05
N ASN A 81 6.13 25.96 0.01
CA ASN A 81 6.92 25.90 -1.24
C ASN A 81 7.02 24.50 -1.85
N ALA A 82 5.88 23.83 -1.90
CA ALA A 82 5.79 22.47 -2.42
C ALA A 82 6.28 22.36 -3.87
N ARG A 83 6.73 21.15 -4.23
CA ARG A 83 7.01 20.82 -5.63
C ARG A 83 5.72 20.79 -6.44
N ASN A 84 5.84 21.05 -7.75
CA ASN A 84 4.69 21.18 -8.65
C ASN A 84 3.83 19.91 -8.75
N LEU A 85 4.47 18.75 -8.68
CA LEU A 85 3.78 17.47 -8.77
C LEU A 85 3.72 16.83 -7.38
N PRO A 86 2.52 16.69 -6.80
CA PRO A 86 2.32 15.92 -5.60
C PRO A 86 2.50 14.41 -5.85
N LEU A 87 2.68 13.66 -4.77
CA LEU A 87 2.74 12.21 -4.77
C LEU A 87 1.39 11.65 -4.28
N VAL A 88 0.76 10.84 -5.11
CA VAL A 88 -0.45 10.07 -4.79
C VAL A 88 -0.02 8.64 -4.48
N MET A 89 -0.31 8.12 -3.29
CA MET A 89 0.22 6.86 -2.79
C MET A 89 -0.89 5.83 -2.58
N TRP A 90 -0.86 4.75 -3.37
CA TRP A 90 -1.85 3.67 -3.35
C TRP A 90 -1.30 2.41 -2.68
N HIS A 91 -1.93 2.00 -1.60
CA HIS A 91 -1.57 0.83 -0.80
C HIS A 91 -1.80 -0.50 -1.52
N GLY A 92 -1.19 -1.58 -1.01
CA GLY A 92 -1.37 -2.94 -1.49
C GLY A 92 -2.62 -3.66 -0.97
N GLY A 93 -2.78 -4.91 -1.36
CA GLY A 93 -3.81 -5.79 -0.83
C GLY A 93 -3.62 -6.06 0.67
N GLY A 94 -4.71 -6.13 1.42
CA GLY A 94 -4.66 -6.27 2.88
C GLY A 94 -4.13 -5.04 3.63
N GLN A 95 -3.90 -3.92 2.95
CA GLN A 95 -3.36 -2.68 3.50
C GLN A 95 -4.34 -1.53 3.32
N PHE A 96 -4.10 -0.43 4.02
CA PHE A 96 -4.74 0.87 3.82
C PHE A 96 -3.67 1.97 3.91
N SER A 97 -4.05 3.23 3.85
CA SER A 97 -3.11 4.36 3.82
C SER A 97 -2.07 4.36 4.95
N LYS A 98 -2.33 3.70 6.08
CA LYS A 98 -1.37 3.53 7.18
C LYS A 98 0.00 3.00 6.73
N THR A 99 0.06 2.24 5.64
CA THR A 99 1.33 1.71 5.10
C THR A 99 2.30 2.81 4.66
N TRP A 100 1.81 4.02 4.39
CA TRP A 100 2.60 5.18 3.98
C TRP A 100 2.93 6.15 5.13
N GLU A 101 2.22 6.02 6.25
CA GLU A 101 2.42 6.83 7.46
C GLU A 101 3.63 6.33 8.27
N THR A 102 3.60 6.48 9.58
CA THR A 102 4.65 5.95 10.49
C THR A 102 4.84 4.46 10.29
N THR A 103 6.08 4.02 10.15
CA THR A 103 6.43 2.60 10.02
C THR A 103 6.02 1.80 11.27
N PRO A 104 5.89 0.47 11.20
CA PRO A 104 5.52 -0.35 12.35
C PRO A 104 6.44 -0.19 13.56
N ASP A 105 7.70 0.11 13.35
CA ASP A 105 8.72 0.39 14.39
C ASP A 105 8.83 1.87 14.78
N GLY A 106 7.87 2.71 14.39
CA GLY A 106 7.70 4.09 14.83
C GLY A 106 8.52 5.14 14.08
N ARG A 107 9.30 4.78 13.04
CA ARG A 107 10.05 5.74 12.22
C ARG A 107 9.14 6.51 11.27
N ASP A 108 9.67 7.55 10.62
CA ASP A 108 8.97 8.25 9.54
C ASP A 108 8.71 7.29 8.38
N GLY A 109 7.46 7.20 7.94
CA GLY A 109 7.09 6.56 6.69
C GLY A 109 7.19 7.50 5.51
N PHE A 110 6.82 7.02 4.33
CA PHE A 110 6.98 7.78 3.09
C PHE A 110 6.26 9.12 3.08
N GLN A 111 5.09 9.23 3.71
CA GLN A 111 4.39 10.50 3.83
C GLN A 111 5.30 11.57 4.44
N ASN A 112 5.88 11.31 5.60
CA ASN A 112 6.75 12.27 6.29
C ASN A 112 8.08 12.48 5.55
N ILE A 113 8.68 11.41 5.02
CA ILE A 113 9.92 11.49 4.24
C ILE A 113 9.75 12.44 3.05
N PHE A 114 8.66 12.32 2.29
CA PHE A 114 8.46 13.15 1.11
C PHE A 114 7.99 14.56 1.44
N ILE A 115 7.23 14.76 2.52
CA ILE A 115 6.93 16.10 3.04
C ILE A 115 8.22 16.86 3.35
N ARG A 116 9.20 16.22 4.03
CA ARG A 116 10.50 16.83 4.32
C ARG A 116 11.30 17.14 3.06
N GLN A 117 11.08 16.41 1.99
CA GLN A 117 11.70 16.66 0.68
C GLN A 117 10.92 17.68 -0.16
N GLY A 118 9.82 18.22 0.37
CA GLY A 118 9.03 19.27 -0.25
C GLY A 118 7.97 18.78 -1.23
N TYR A 119 7.58 17.52 -1.17
CA TYR A 119 6.44 17.02 -1.95
C TYR A 119 5.15 17.13 -1.15
N SER A 120 4.07 17.63 -1.75
CA SER A 120 2.73 17.39 -1.24
C SER A 120 2.40 15.91 -1.38
N THR A 121 1.76 15.32 -0.37
CA THR A 121 1.43 13.91 -0.35
C THR A 121 -0.07 13.72 -0.22
N TYR A 122 -0.60 12.79 -1.00
CA TYR A 122 -1.97 12.32 -0.94
C TYR A 122 -1.92 10.82 -0.71
N ILE A 123 -2.28 10.39 0.50
CA ILE A 123 -2.46 8.98 0.82
C ILE A 123 -3.96 8.71 0.86
N PHE A 124 -4.38 7.55 0.40
CA PHE A 124 -5.80 7.27 0.33
C PHE A 124 -6.13 5.80 0.61
N ASP A 125 -7.35 5.59 1.09
CA ASP A 125 -7.96 4.28 1.22
C ASP A 125 -8.86 4.07 0.01
N GLN A 126 -8.60 3.02 -0.77
CA GLN A 126 -9.43 2.69 -1.92
C GLN A 126 -10.86 2.34 -1.49
N PRO A 127 -11.84 2.38 -2.40
CA PRO A 127 -13.21 1.94 -2.09
C PRO A 127 -13.24 0.60 -1.38
N HIS A 128 -14.09 0.46 -0.38
CA HIS A 128 -14.31 -0.71 0.47
C HIS A 128 -13.11 -1.09 1.37
N ARG A 129 -12.17 -0.16 1.61
CA ARG A 129 -11.00 -0.42 2.44
C ARG A 129 -10.80 0.70 3.46
N GLY A 130 -10.32 0.37 4.68
CA GLY A 130 -9.98 1.33 5.70
C GLY A 130 -11.11 2.32 6.01
N ARG A 131 -10.86 3.61 5.85
CA ARG A 131 -11.83 4.70 6.05
C ARG A 131 -12.87 4.84 4.93
N SER A 132 -12.75 4.06 3.85
CA SER A 132 -13.64 4.02 2.68
C SER A 132 -14.58 2.82 2.69
N GLY A 133 -15.01 2.36 3.86
CA GLY A 133 -15.70 1.08 4.03
C GLY A 133 -17.13 1.00 3.48
N ARG A 134 -17.76 2.12 3.08
CA ARG A 134 -19.17 2.12 2.64
C ARG A 134 -19.29 1.67 1.18
N SER A 135 -20.14 0.65 0.96
CA SER A 135 -20.47 0.12 -0.37
C SER A 135 -21.92 0.44 -0.76
N THR A 136 -22.19 0.60 -2.06
CA THR A 136 -23.56 0.63 -2.61
C THR A 136 -24.07 -0.76 -2.98
N THR A 137 -23.21 -1.79 -2.92
CA THR A 137 -23.57 -3.18 -3.19
C THR A 137 -23.71 -3.98 -1.89
N ASN A 138 -24.60 -4.94 -1.86
CA ASN A 138 -24.79 -5.91 -0.75
C ASN A 138 -25.02 -5.32 0.64
N GLY A 139 -25.69 -4.16 0.73
CA GLY A 139 -26.25 -3.65 1.97
C GLY A 139 -25.24 -3.26 3.06
N ASN A 140 -24.00 -2.96 2.74
CA ASN A 140 -22.96 -2.61 3.72
C ASN A 140 -22.72 -3.70 4.80
N ALA A 141 -22.95 -4.97 4.47
CA ALA A 141 -22.66 -6.05 5.40
C ALA A 141 -21.15 -6.15 5.60
N ILE A 142 -20.67 -5.77 6.78
CA ILE A 142 -19.36 -6.21 7.25
C ILE A 142 -19.49 -7.71 7.49
N ASN A 143 -18.94 -8.49 6.60
CA ASN A 143 -18.94 -9.94 6.75
C ASN A 143 -18.14 -10.34 7.99
N ALA A 144 -18.53 -11.45 8.59
CA ALA A 144 -17.92 -12.02 9.77
C ALA A 144 -16.40 -12.00 9.68
N VAL A 145 -15.76 -11.74 10.81
CA VAL A 145 -14.30 -11.83 10.99
C VAL A 145 -13.82 -13.15 10.38
N PRO A 146 -12.96 -13.13 9.35
CA PRO A 146 -12.42 -14.36 8.82
C PRO A 146 -11.60 -15.05 9.91
N GLY A 147 -11.87 -16.30 10.18
CA GLY A 147 -10.99 -17.13 11.00
C GLY A 147 -9.62 -17.29 10.34
N PRO A 148 -8.64 -17.87 11.05
CA PRO A 148 -7.32 -18.16 10.48
C PRO A 148 -7.49 -18.98 9.19
N THR A 149 -6.88 -18.53 8.11
CA THR A 149 -6.88 -19.20 6.80
C THR A 149 -5.48 -19.74 6.49
N THR A 150 -5.33 -20.47 5.38
CA THR A 150 -4.01 -20.88 4.87
C THR A 150 -3.09 -19.70 4.54
N THR A 151 -3.63 -18.49 4.47
CA THR A 151 -2.91 -17.22 4.30
C THR A 151 -2.85 -16.41 5.60
N GLY A 152 -2.89 -17.07 6.76
CA GLY A 152 -2.70 -16.42 8.06
C GLY A 152 -1.33 -15.74 8.17
N GLU A 153 -1.10 -15.08 9.30
CA GLU A 153 0.07 -14.24 9.54
C GLU A 153 1.41 -14.91 9.21
N GLN A 154 1.57 -16.20 9.58
CA GLN A 154 2.78 -16.97 9.29
C GLN A 154 3.01 -17.16 7.79
N GLY A 155 1.95 -17.43 7.04
CA GLY A 155 1.99 -17.54 5.57
C GLY A 155 2.31 -16.22 4.90
N ILE A 156 1.79 -15.12 5.44
CA ILE A 156 2.06 -13.75 4.98
C ILE A 156 3.52 -13.36 5.27
N PHE A 157 4.06 -13.71 6.43
CA PHE A 157 5.46 -13.48 6.78
C PHE A 157 6.40 -14.07 5.73
N VAL A 158 6.16 -15.32 5.33
CA VAL A 158 6.94 -16.00 4.28
C VAL A 158 6.67 -15.37 2.91
N ARG A 159 5.42 -15.18 2.55
CA ARG A 159 5.02 -14.61 1.26
C ARG A 159 5.66 -13.25 0.99
N PHE A 160 5.79 -12.43 2.03
CA PHE A 160 6.33 -11.08 1.89
C PHE A 160 7.82 -10.99 2.18
N ARG A 161 8.49 -12.16 2.23
CA ARG A 161 9.95 -12.28 2.28
C ARG A 161 10.59 -11.62 3.49
N ILE A 162 9.87 -11.62 4.63
CA ILE A 162 10.44 -11.22 5.92
C ILE A 162 11.37 -12.32 6.42
N GLY A 163 11.04 -13.58 6.16
CA GLY A 163 11.81 -14.73 6.54
C GLY A 163 11.10 -16.05 6.23
N ILE A 164 11.57 -17.13 6.81
CA ILE A 164 10.89 -18.43 6.88
C ILE A 164 10.43 -18.62 8.32
N TRP A 165 9.14 -18.43 8.54
CA TRP A 165 8.57 -18.43 9.89
C TRP A 165 9.07 -19.60 10.76
N PRO A 166 9.50 -19.36 12.03
CA PRO A 166 9.51 -18.04 12.71
C PRO A 166 10.80 -17.22 12.50
N ASN A 167 11.72 -17.65 11.65
CA ASN A 167 13.04 -17.06 11.50
C ASN A 167 13.05 -15.96 10.42
N TYR A 168 13.64 -14.83 10.75
CA TYR A 168 13.91 -13.74 9.81
C TYR A 168 15.05 -14.13 8.86
N TYR A 169 15.03 -13.59 7.64
CA TYR A 169 16.19 -13.71 6.76
C TYR A 169 17.39 -12.93 7.33
N PRO A 170 18.61 -13.47 7.17
CA PRO A 170 19.82 -12.73 7.54
C PRO A 170 19.88 -11.39 6.78
N GLY A 171 20.08 -10.28 7.52
CA GLY A 171 20.19 -8.96 6.93
C GLY A 171 18.87 -8.36 6.40
N VAL A 172 17.72 -8.97 6.73
CA VAL A 172 16.41 -8.42 6.37
C VAL A 172 16.25 -6.99 6.89
N GLN A 173 15.69 -6.13 6.07
CA GLN A 173 15.43 -4.73 6.44
C GLN A 173 14.10 -4.53 7.18
N PHE A 174 13.35 -5.56 7.44
CA PHE A 174 12.19 -5.50 8.33
C PHE A 174 12.66 -5.46 9.80
N SER A 175 11.97 -4.68 10.63
CA SER A 175 12.30 -4.64 12.06
C SER A 175 12.07 -6.01 12.72
N THR A 176 13.07 -6.48 13.46
CA THR A 176 12.96 -7.73 14.24
C THR A 176 12.40 -7.50 15.64
N ASP A 177 12.03 -6.26 15.97
CA ASP A 177 11.32 -5.93 17.20
C ASP A 177 9.94 -6.61 17.20
N PRO A 178 9.62 -7.43 18.23
CA PRO A 178 8.32 -8.08 18.33
C PRO A 178 7.13 -7.11 18.31
N ASP A 179 7.26 -5.93 18.93
CA ASP A 179 6.20 -4.92 18.95
C ASP A 179 5.97 -4.33 17.54
N ALA A 180 7.03 -4.15 16.75
CA ALA A 180 6.92 -3.73 15.37
C ALA A 180 6.20 -4.79 14.52
N LEU A 181 6.47 -6.07 14.74
CA LEU A 181 5.76 -7.14 14.06
C LEU A 181 4.28 -7.16 14.42
N VAL A 182 3.93 -6.97 15.70
CA VAL A 182 2.53 -6.86 16.14
C VAL A 182 1.86 -5.64 15.49
N GLN A 183 2.51 -4.48 15.45
CA GLN A 183 1.98 -3.30 14.77
C GLN A 183 1.75 -3.53 13.28
N TRP A 184 2.62 -4.30 12.64
CA TRP A 184 2.45 -4.65 11.23
C TRP A 184 1.28 -5.62 11.00
N TRP A 185 1.04 -6.59 11.91
CA TRP A 185 -0.15 -7.44 11.87
C TRP A 185 -1.43 -6.64 12.05
N LEU A 186 -1.46 -5.73 13.02
CA LEU A 186 -2.64 -4.93 13.35
C LEU A 186 -3.03 -3.94 12.23
N GLN A 187 -2.12 -3.56 11.35
CA GLN A 187 -2.46 -2.71 10.21
C GLN A 187 -3.05 -3.48 9.01
N GLN A 188 -3.13 -4.82 9.08
CA GLN A 188 -3.80 -5.59 8.04
C GLN A 188 -5.29 -5.31 8.06
N THR A 189 -5.85 -4.92 6.91
CA THR A 189 -7.23 -4.43 6.83
C THR A 189 -7.99 -5.17 5.72
N PRO A 190 -9.11 -5.84 6.04
CA PRO A 190 -9.94 -6.52 5.05
C PRO A 190 -10.70 -5.53 4.16
N ASP A 191 -11.17 -6.01 3.02
CA ASP A 191 -12.21 -5.33 2.25
C ASP A 191 -13.58 -5.51 2.93
N THR A 192 -14.38 -4.46 2.98
CA THR A 192 -15.76 -4.49 3.48
C THR A 192 -16.76 -4.98 2.42
N ALA A 193 -16.34 -4.96 1.15
CA ALA A 193 -17.06 -5.54 0.02
C ALA A 193 -16.06 -5.80 -1.13
N PRO A 194 -16.38 -6.69 -2.10
CA PRO A 194 -15.59 -6.81 -3.33
C PRO A 194 -15.48 -5.47 -4.04
N THR A 195 -14.27 -5.10 -4.46
CA THR A 195 -14.03 -3.86 -5.19
C THR A 195 -13.77 -4.18 -6.67
N PRO A 196 -14.72 -3.93 -7.58
CA PRO A 196 -14.46 -4.05 -9.00
C PRO A 196 -13.33 -3.12 -9.45
N ILE A 197 -12.50 -3.58 -10.36
CA ILE A 197 -11.33 -2.82 -10.85
C ILE A 197 -11.74 -1.44 -11.37
N ASN A 198 -12.82 -1.37 -12.15
CA ASN A 198 -13.32 -0.11 -12.70
C ASN A 198 -13.78 0.88 -11.62
N VAL A 199 -14.33 0.41 -10.50
CA VAL A 199 -14.71 1.28 -9.36
C VAL A 199 -13.47 1.88 -8.70
N ALA A 200 -12.44 1.07 -8.45
CA ALA A 200 -11.18 1.55 -7.88
C ALA A 200 -10.48 2.56 -8.81
N VAL A 201 -10.38 2.25 -10.10
CA VAL A 201 -9.76 3.13 -11.11
C VAL A 201 -10.54 4.44 -11.24
N ALA A 202 -11.88 4.40 -11.28
CA ALA A 202 -12.72 5.59 -11.37
C ALA A 202 -12.55 6.50 -10.15
N ALA A 203 -12.50 5.92 -8.94
CA ALA A 203 -12.31 6.70 -7.71
C ALA A 203 -10.94 7.42 -7.71
N VAL A 204 -9.87 6.76 -8.15
CA VAL A 204 -8.54 7.37 -8.21
C VAL A 204 -8.44 8.37 -9.38
N SER A 205 -9.08 8.10 -10.52
CA SER A 205 -9.21 9.10 -11.59
C SER A 205 -9.90 10.37 -11.09
N ALA A 206 -10.98 10.25 -10.32
CA ALA A 206 -11.66 11.40 -9.71
C ALA A 206 -10.75 12.17 -8.73
N LEU A 207 -9.80 11.49 -8.06
CA LEU A 207 -8.78 12.19 -7.27
C LEU A 207 -7.91 13.07 -8.17
N TYR A 208 -7.39 12.54 -9.28
CA TYR A 208 -6.59 13.32 -10.24
C TYR A 208 -7.40 14.47 -10.86
N ASP A 209 -8.70 14.27 -11.10
CA ASP A 209 -9.56 15.34 -11.59
C ASP A 209 -9.71 16.49 -10.60
N LYS A 210 -9.71 16.17 -9.33
CA LYS A 210 -9.80 17.15 -8.24
C LYS A 210 -8.50 17.89 -7.96
N ILE A 211 -7.35 17.17 -7.94
CA ILE A 211 -6.06 17.74 -7.51
C ILE A 211 -5.17 18.21 -8.67
N GLY A 212 -5.46 17.79 -9.90
CA GLY A 212 -4.62 18.07 -11.06
C GLY A 212 -3.49 17.04 -11.27
N PRO A 213 -2.47 17.43 -12.06
CA PRO A 213 -1.34 16.55 -12.39
C PRO A 213 -0.55 16.09 -11.16
N ALA A 214 -0.23 14.79 -11.09
CA ALA A 214 0.51 14.20 -9.98
C ALA A 214 1.28 12.94 -10.43
N VAL A 215 2.21 12.49 -9.58
CA VAL A 215 2.92 11.22 -9.70
C VAL A 215 2.17 10.15 -8.90
N LEU A 216 1.96 8.98 -9.50
CA LEU A 216 1.32 7.84 -8.85
C LEU A 216 2.35 6.86 -8.31
N LEU A 217 2.30 6.61 -7.01
CA LEU A 217 3.02 5.53 -6.35
C LEU A 217 2.04 4.38 -6.11
N THR A 218 2.40 3.17 -6.50
CA THR A 218 1.61 1.97 -6.24
C THR A 218 2.42 0.93 -5.48
N HIS A 219 1.73 0.06 -4.77
CA HIS A 219 2.34 -1.06 -4.07
C HIS A 219 1.54 -2.34 -4.31
N SER A 220 2.24 -3.42 -4.69
CA SER A 220 1.66 -4.77 -4.71
C SER A 220 0.40 -4.87 -5.59
N ALA A 221 -0.75 -5.16 -5.00
CA ALA A 221 -2.03 -5.32 -5.69
C ALA A 221 -2.50 -4.04 -6.42
N SER A 222 -2.10 -2.86 -5.97
CA SER A 222 -2.45 -1.62 -6.66
C SER A 222 -1.60 -1.37 -7.93
N GLY A 223 -0.58 -2.17 -8.20
CA GLY A 223 0.20 -2.04 -9.43
C GLY A 223 -0.66 -2.09 -10.68
N ILE A 224 -1.49 -3.13 -10.83
CA ILE A 224 -2.40 -3.25 -11.98
C ILE A 224 -3.41 -2.10 -12.05
N LEU A 225 -3.94 -1.67 -10.91
CA LEU A 225 -4.86 -0.54 -10.82
C LEU A 225 -4.17 0.77 -11.25
N GLY A 226 -2.88 0.92 -10.92
CA GLY A 226 -2.06 2.05 -11.33
C GLY A 226 -1.85 2.11 -12.84
N TRP A 227 -1.56 0.98 -13.49
CA TRP A 227 -1.46 0.94 -14.95
C TRP A 227 -2.76 1.37 -15.61
N LEU A 228 -3.89 0.84 -15.14
CA LEU A 228 -5.21 1.19 -15.67
C LEU A 228 -5.59 2.66 -15.40
N THR A 229 -5.21 3.20 -14.24
CA THR A 229 -5.42 4.63 -13.93
C THR A 229 -4.57 5.53 -14.82
N GLY A 230 -3.30 5.18 -15.05
CA GLY A 230 -2.44 5.92 -15.99
C GLY A 230 -2.94 5.91 -17.42
N ALA A 231 -3.57 4.79 -17.84
CA ALA A 231 -4.23 4.70 -19.13
C ALA A 231 -5.55 5.48 -19.20
N ALA A 232 -6.26 5.63 -18.06
CA ALA A 232 -7.56 6.29 -18.00
C ALA A 232 -7.47 7.81 -17.79
N ASN A 233 -6.40 8.34 -17.18
CA ASN A 233 -6.32 9.75 -16.78
C ASN A 233 -4.95 10.36 -17.12
N GLU A 234 -4.94 11.31 -18.05
CA GLU A 234 -3.74 12.00 -18.53
C GLU A 234 -3.03 12.90 -17.50
N LYS A 235 -3.68 13.16 -16.35
CA LYS A 235 -3.09 13.89 -15.22
C LYS A 235 -2.13 13.03 -14.41
N VAL A 236 -2.08 11.71 -14.62
CA VAL A 236 -1.01 10.85 -14.15
C VAL A 236 0.25 11.16 -14.96
N LYS A 237 1.26 11.76 -14.33
CA LYS A 237 2.48 12.23 -15.02
C LYS A 237 3.64 11.26 -14.95
N ALA A 238 3.59 10.31 -14.05
CA ALA A 238 4.52 9.19 -13.94
C ALA A 238 3.93 8.12 -13.01
N ILE A 239 4.40 6.89 -13.13
CA ILE A 239 4.05 5.79 -12.22
C ILE A 239 5.33 5.19 -11.65
N TYR A 240 5.41 5.12 -10.32
CA TYR A 240 6.48 4.44 -9.61
C TYR A 240 5.87 3.29 -8.79
N SER A 241 6.12 2.06 -9.21
CA SER A 241 5.44 0.88 -8.67
C SER A 241 6.40 0.01 -7.87
N TYR A 242 6.10 -0.13 -6.59
CA TYR A 242 6.81 -1.05 -5.71
C TYR A 242 6.15 -2.42 -5.76
N GLU A 243 6.91 -3.44 -6.15
CA GLU A 243 6.51 -4.85 -6.04
C GLU A 243 5.15 -5.20 -6.69
N PRO A 244 4.84 -4.73 -7.91
CA PRO A 244 3.54 -5.01 -8.51
C PRO A 244 3.31 -6.52 -8.66
N VAL A 245 2.09 -6.97 -8.35
CA VAL A 245 1.72 -8.40 -8.49
C VAL A 245 1.32 -8.78 -9.90
N GLN A 246 0.98 -7.80 -10.74
CA GLN A 246 0.56 -8.01 -12.13
C GLN A 246 0.99 -6.84 -13.01
N CYS A 247 1.37 -7.14 -14.23
CA CYS A 247 1.82 -6.19 -15.23
C CYS A 247 0.93 -6.23 -16.47
N ALA A 248 0.81 -5.09 -17.16
CA ALA A 248 -0.07 -4.90 -18.32
C ALA A 248 0.72 -4.96 -19.63
N PHE A 249 0.06 -5.43 -20.69
CA PHE A 249 0.60 -5.55 -22.05
C PHE A 249 -0.47 -5.17 -23.07
N PRO A 250 -0.10 -4.78 -24.28
CA PRO A 250 -1.07 -4.64 -25.35
C PRO A 250 -1.74 -5.99 -25.63
N ILE A 251 -3.04 -6.00 -25.90
CA ILE A 251 -3.70 -7.20 -26.44
C ILE A 251 -2.99 -7.61 -27.73
N GLY A 252 -2.61 -8.88 -27.81
CA GLY A 252 -1.79 -9.43 -28.89
C GLY A 252 -0.28 -9.53 -28.57
N GLU A 253 0.19 -8.84 -27.54
CA GLU A 253 1.59 -8.89 -27.09
C GLU A 253 1.73 -9.42 -25.65
N VAL A 254 0.65 -9.94 -25.06
CA VAL A 254 0.70 -10.56 -23.72
C VAL A 254 1.61 -11.78 -23.79
N PRO A 255 2.70 -11.83 -23.02
CA PRO A 255 3.61 -12.95 -23.06
C PRO A 255 2.95 -14.22 -22.50
N PRO A 256 3.48 -15.41 -22.84
CA PRO A 256 3.03 -16.65 -22.23
C PRO A 256 3.08 -16.59 -20.69
N PRO A 257 2.17 -17.29 -20.00
CA PRO A 257 2.20 -17.37 -18.56
C PRO A 257 3.56 -17.87 -18.05
N VAL A 258 4.08 -17.26 -16.99
CA VAL A 258 5.31 -17.71 -16.33
C VAL A 258 4.94 -18.83 -15.34
N PRO A 259 5.40 -20.07 -15.56
CA PRO A 259 5.10 -21.16 -14.64
C PRO A 259 5.84 -20.95 -13.31
N THR A 260 5.12 -21.23 -12.22
CA THR A 260 5.66 -21.23 -10.87
C THR A 260 5.06 -22.38 -10.06
N SER A 261 5.71 -22.77 -8.98
CA SER A 261 5.18 -23.80 -8.07
C SER A 261 3.93 -23.33 -7.30
N GLY A 262 3.68 -22.03 -7.24
CA GLY A 262 2.48 -21.43 -6.66
C GLY A 262 1.34 -21.18 -7.67
N GLY A 263 1.51 -21.62 -8.92
CA GLY A 263 0.59 -21.38 -10.04
C GLY A 263 1.21 -20.49 -11.11
N ALA A 264 0.61 -20.45 -12.29
CA ALA A 264 1.10 -19.63 -13.39
C ALA A 264 0.81 -18.14 -13.15
N VAL A 265 1.78 -17.28 -13.40
CA VAL A 265 1.63 -15.82 -13.36
C VAL A 265 1.36 -15.32 -14.79
N THR A 266 0.26 -14.57 -14.97
CA THR A 266 -0.18 -14.06 -16.26
C THR A 266 -0.15 -12.54 -16.31
N GLY A 267 0.18 -11.97 -17.48
CA GLY A 267 0.00 -10.55 -17.75
C GLY A 267 -1.48 -10.21 -17.99
N LEU A 268 -1.82 -8.94 -17.79
CA LEU A 268 -3.12 -8.41 -18.20
C LEU A 268 -3.00 -7.81 -19.60
N GLY A 269 -3.81 -8.30 -20.55
CA GLY A 269 -3.99 -7.64 -21.83
C GLY A 269 -4.89 -6.41 -21.70
N ILE A 270 -4.42 -5.25 -22.15
CA ILE A 270 -5.21 -4.01 -22.25
C ILE A 270 -5.28 -3.56 -23.70
N PRO A 271 -6.28 -2.75 -24.10
CA PRO A 271 -6.35 -2.22 -25.44
C PRO A 271 -5.02 -1.53 -25.83
N PRO A 272 -4.48 -1.75 -27.05
CA PRO A 272 -3.23 -1.11 -27.49
C PRO A 272 -3.24 0.41 -27.32
N ALA A 273 -4.38 1.07 -27.62
CA ALA A 273 -4.52 2.51 -27.44
C ALA A 273 -4.39 2.96 -25.97
N ASP A 274 -4.74 2.11 -25.01
CA ASP A 274 -4.56 2.40 -23.58
C ASP A 274 -3.11 2.13 -23.14
N PHE A 275 -2.46 1.11 -23.70
CA PHE A 275 -1.04 0.88 -23.47
C PHE A 275 -0.17 2.03 -24.00
N GLU A 276 -0.51 2.59 -25.15
CA GLU A 276 0.18 3.76 -25.72
C GLU A 276 0.10 5.02 -24.82
N LYS A 277 -0.91 5.12 -23.95
CA LYS A 277 -0.95 6.19 -22.95
C LYS A 277 0.11 5.97 -21.86
N LEU A 278 0.37 4.72 -21.46
CA LEU A 278 1.45 4.38 -20.53
C LEU A 278 2.83 4.61 -21.14
N VAL A 279 2.98 4.39 -22.46
CA VAL A 279 4.23 4.68 -23.19
C VAL A 279 4.61 6.16 -23.10
N LYS A 280 3.65 7.07 -22.96
CA LYS A 280 3.86 8.54 -22.93
C LYS A 280 4.32 9.08 -21.59
N ILE A 281 4.32 8.29 -20.54
CA ILE A 281 4.70 8.72 -19.19
C ILE A 281 5.87 7.87 -18.68
N PRO A 282 6.78 8.44 -17.88
CA PRO A 282 7.82 7.66 -17.22
C PRO A 282 7.23 6.62 -16.27
N VAL A 283 7.72 5.38 -16.38
CA VAL A 283 7.32 4.25 -15.53
C VAL A 283 8.55 3.67 -14.85
N ALA A 284 8.49 3.43 -13.53
CA ALA A 284 9.50 2.67 -12.81
C ALA A 284 8.84 1.50 -12.04
N ILE A 285 9.51 0.34 -12.07
CA ILE A 285 9.12 -0.86 -11.33
C ILE A 285 10.28 -1.29 -10.46
N ILE A 286 10.02 -1.43 -9.16
CA ILE A 286 11.03 -1.72 -8.15
C ILE A 286 10.67 -3.04 -7.46
N TYR A 287 11.64 -3.95 -7.36
CA TYR A 287 11.52 -5.18 -6.58
C TYR A 287 12.60 -5.26 -5.50
N GLY A 288 12.22 -5.76 -4.32
CA GLY A 288 13.11 -6.00 -3.18
C GLY A 288 13.92 -7.28 -3.31
N ASP A 289 14.39 -7.77 -2.16
CA ASP A 289 15.29 -8.91 -2.05
C ASP A 289 14.56 -10.23 -1.72
N ASN A 290 15.35 -11.31 -1.58
CA ASN A 290 14.89 -12.64 -1.22
C ASN A 290 13.87 -13.25 -2.20
N ILE A 291 13.92 -12.82 -3.47
CA ILE A 291 13.16 -13.41 -4.58
C ILE A 291 14.04 -14.54 -5.18
N PRO A 292 13.54 -15.78 -5.28
CA PRO A 292 14.32 -16.87 -5.87
C PRO A 292 14.76 -16.55 -7.32
N SER A 293 16.02 -16.87 -7.66
CA SER A 293 16.50 -16.82 -9.05
C SER A 293 15.91 -17.92 -9.91
N ASP A 294 15.75 -19.11 -9.30
CA ASP A 294 15.25 -20.32 -9.92
C ASP A 294 13.91 -20.74 -9.32
N GLN A 295 13.26 -21.73 -9.95
CA GLN A 295 12.00 -22.25 -9.45
C GLN A 295 12.15 -22.81 -8.04
N SER A 296 11.44 -22.22 -7.09
CA SER A 296 11.43 -22.61 -5.68
C SER A 296 10.30 -23.61 -5.41
N PRO A 297 10.50 -24.63 -4.57
CA PRO A 297 9.39 -25.47 -4.10
C PRO A 297 8.40 -24.70 -3.21
N ASN A 298 8.78 -23.56 -2.66
CA ASN A 298 7.89 -22.69 -1.91
C ASN A 298 7.07 -21.82 -2.87
N GLY A 299 5.81 -22.19 -3.09
CA GLY A 299 4.93 -21.52 -4.03
C GLY A 299 4.73 -20.03 -3.74
N ASN A 300 4.74 -19.61 -2.47
CA ASN A 300 4.62 -18.19 -2.11
C ASN A 300 5.83 -17.38 -2.59
N LEU A 301 7.03 -17.92 -2.49
CA LEU A 301 8.24 -17.25 -2.96
C LEU A 301 8.37 -17.33 -4.48
N ASP A 302 8.06 -18.49 -5.07
CA ASP A 302 8.17 -18.70 -6.52
C ASP A 302 7.21 -17.81 -7.32
N LEU A 303 6.05 -17.50 -6.77
CA LEU A 303 5.14 -16.49 -7.36
C LEU A 303 5.84 -15.13 -7.53
N TRP A 304 6.73 -14.71 -6.63
CA TRP A 304 7.47 -13.45 -6.78
C TRP A 304 8.49 -13.51 -7.90
N ARG A 305 9.17 -14.65 -8.10
CA ARG A 305 10.03 -14.88 -9.26
C ARG A 305 9.24 -14.70 -10.57
N GLY A 306 8.08 -15.34 -10.66
CA GLY A 306 7.22 -15.22 -11.85
C GLY A 306 6.72 -13.80 -12.07
N ARG A 307 6.27 -13.09 -11.03
CA ARG A 307 5.80 -11.69 -11.09
C ARG A 307 6.93 -10.75 -11.54
N MET A 308 8.10 -10.88 -10.93
CA MET A 308 9.27 -10.09 -11.31
C MET A 308 9.67 -10.31 -12.75
N ALA A 309 9.73 -11.58 -13.21
CA ALA A 309 10.04 -11.93 -14.60
C ALA A 309 9.04 -11.31 -15.58
N LEU A 310 7.75 -11.39 -15.27
CA LEU A 310 6.69 -10.82 -16.09
C LEU A 310 6.78 -9.29 -16.15
N CYS A 311 7.05 -8.63 -15.05
CA CYS A 311 7.16 -7.18 -15.01
C CYS A 311 8.46 -6.65 -15.64
N LYS A 312 9.53 -7.44 -15.67
CA LYS A 312 10.70 -7.16 -16.53
C LYS A 312 10.30 -7.15 -18.02
N GLN A 313 9.43 -8.07 -18.44
CA GLN A 313 8.91 -8.09 -19.83
C GLN A 313 8.03 -6.87 -20.12
N MET A 314 7.16 -6.42 -19.19
CA MET A 314 6.40 -5.18 -19.37
C MET A 314 7.30 -3.98 -19.62
N VAL A 315 8.39 -3.84 -18.84
CA VAL A 315 9.36 -2.76 -19.05
C VAL A 315 10.03 -2.86 -20.43
N ALA A 316 10.35 -4.08 -20.90
CA ALA A 316 10.89 -4.29 -22.24
C ALA A 316 9.87 -3.92 -23.32
N THR A 317 8.60 -4.29 -23.16
CA THR A 317 7.51 -3.93 -24.09
C THR A 317 7.30 -2.41 -24.12
N LEU A 318 7.24 -1.73 -22.97
CA LEU A 318 7.15 -0.26 -22.93
C LEU A 318 8.30 0.40 -23.71
N LYS A 319 9.53 -0.09 -23.53
CA LYS A 319 10.70 0.43 -24.28
C LYS A 319 10.63 0.13 -25.76
N ALA A 320 10.15 -1.04 -26.15
CA ALA A 320 9.98 -1.40 -27.58
C ALA A 320 8.97 -0.49 -28.28
N HIS A 321 7.97 0.01 -27.55
CA HIS A 321 7.01 1.02 -28.02
C HIS A 321 7.53 2.46 -27.89
N GLY A 322 8.81 2.67 -27.49
CA GLY A 322 9.43 3.99 -27.36
C GLY A 322 9.20 4.68 -26.01
N GLY A 323 8.65 3.98 -25.03
CA GLY A 323 8.38 4.50 -23.69
C GLY A 323 9.61 4.61 -22.79
N ASP A 324 9.54 5.52 -21.84
CA ASP A 324 10.54 5.69 -20.79
C ASP A 324 10.22 4.80 -19.59
N ALA A 325 10.80 3.61 -19.54
CA ALA A 325 10.54 2.64 -18.51
C ALA A 325 11.84 2.18 -17.81
N THR A 326 11.78 2.05 -16.48
CA THR A 326 12.91 1.64 -15.63
C THR A 326 12.51 0.40 -14.84
N PHE A 327 13.40 -0.59 -14.77
CA PHE A 327 13.27 -1.72 -13.87
C PHE A 327 14.44 -1.72 -12.89
N VAL A 328 14.15 -1.89 -11.60
CA VAL A 328 15.17 -2.00 -10.55
C VAL A 328 14.87 -3.20 -9.69
N HIS A 329 15.82 -4.13 -9.62
CA HIS A 329 15.88 -5.15 -8.60
C HIS A 329 16.93 -4.68 -7.58
N LEU A 330 16.50 -4.35 -6.36
CA LEU A 330 17.34 -3.66 -5.37
C LEU A 330 18.69 -4.35 -5.12
N PRO A 331 18.78 -5.70 -5.03
CA PRO A 331 20.07 -6.38 -4.89
C PRO A 331 21.04 -6.12 -6.06
N GLU A 332 20.54 -5.94 -7.29
CA GLU A 332 21.39 -5.66 -8.46
C GLU A 332 22.09 -4.29 -8.38
N ILE A 333 21.62 -3.40 -7.50
CA ILE A 333 22.22 -2.09 -7.22
C ILE A 333 22.85 -2.00 -5.82
N GLY A 334 23.10 -3.16 -5.15
CA GLY A 334 23.74 -3.23 -3.86
C GLY A 334 22.87 -2.92 -2.64
N ILE A 335 21.54 -2.83 -2.81
CA ILE A 335 20.59 -2.63 -1.72
C ILE A 335 19.90 -3.97 -1.43
N THR A 336 20.23 -4.57 -0.28
CA THR A 336 19.81 -5.94 0.06
C THR A 336 18.92 -5.99 1.29
N GLY A 337 18.22 -7.12 1.46
CA GLY A 337 17.38 -7.42 2.62
C GLY A 337 15.99 -6.78 2.57
N ASN A 338 15.64 -6.03 1.53
CA ASN A 338 14.34 -5.39 1.42
C ASN A 338 13.23 -6.43 1.20
N THR A 339 12.17 -6.28 2.00
CA THR A 339 10.98 -7.12 1.96
C THR A 339 10.02 -6.67 0.86
N HIS A 340 8.81 -7.26 0.88
CA HIS A 340 7.70 -6.79 0.05
C HIS A 340 7.22 -5.36 0.42
N PHE A 341 7.66 -4.82 1.55
CA PHE A 341 7.26 -3.51 2.06
C PHE A 341 8.44 -2.52 2.16
N PRO A 342 9.10 -2.17 1.04
CA PRO A 342 10.28 -1.30 1.07
C PRO A 342 10.01 0.07 1.71
N MET A 343 8.74 0.53 1.72
CA MET A 343 8.31 1.75 2.41
C MET A 343 8.33 1.64 3.94
N SER A 344 8.29 0.42 4.48
CA SER A 344 8.29 0.15 5.93
C SER A 344 9.61 -0.44 6.43
N ASP A 345 10.48 -0.88 5.53
CA ASP A 345 11.77 -1.48 5.84
C ASP A 345 12.71 -0.49 6.56
N LEU A 346 13.70 -0.99 7.29
CA LEU A 346 14.64 -0.17 8.10
C LEU A 346 15.38 0.88 7.27
N ASN A 347 15.64 0.60 6.00
CA ASN A 347 16.28 1.50 5.04
C ASN A 347 15.29 2.31 4.19
N ASN A 348 14.02 2.46 4.62
CA ASN A 348 12.98 3.13 3.83
C ASN A 348 13.35 4.55 3.38
N ALA A 349 14.17 5.28 4.15
CA ALA A 349 14.67 6.60 3.73
C ALA A 349 15.55 6.50 2.47
N THR A 350 16.41 5.47 2.38
CA THR A 350 17.22 5.19 1.17
C THR A 350 16.31 4.86 -0.01
N ILE A 351 15.29 4.02 0.21
CA ILE A 351 14.30 3.67 -0.83
C ILE A 351 13.53 4.91 -1.30
N GLY A 352 13.12 5.79 -0.37
CA GLY A 352 12.50 7.08 -0.70
C GLY A 352 13.44 7.99 -1.51
N SER A 353 14.75 7.97 -1.23
CA SER A 353 15.73 8.73 -1.99
C SER A 353 15.86 8.25 -3.44
N LEU A 354 15.78 6.93 -3.69
CA LEU A 354 15.76 6.39 -5.07
C LEU A 354 14.61 6.97 -5.90
N LEU A 355 13.42 7.10 -5.31
CA LEU A 355 12.29 7.74 -5.98
C LEU A 355 12.58 9.21 -6.26
N SER A 356 13.10 9.95 -5.29
CA SER A 356 13.41 11.39 -5.46
C SER A 356 14.47 11.63 -6.53
N ASP A 357 15.49 10.78 -6.58
CA ASP A 357 16.54 10.84 -7.60
C ASP A 357 16.00 10.50 -8.99
N TRP A 358 15.12 9.50 -9.08
CA TRP A 358 14.44 9.16 -10.33
C TRP A 358 13.54 10.30 -10.81
N LEU A 359 12.73 10.91 -9.92
CA LEU A 359 11.89 12.07 -10.26
C LEU A 359 12.74 13.24 -10.77
N ARG A 360 13.89 13.49 -10.13
CA ARG A 360 14.85 14.52 -10.56
C ARG A 360 15.41 14.21 -11.95
N ALA A 361 15.83 12.99 -12.19
CA ALA A 361 16.36 12.56 -13.48
C ALA A 361 15.32 12.69 -14.60
N LYS A 362 14.01 12.56 -14.27
CA LYS A 362 12.90 12.76 -15.21
C LYS A 362 12.42 14.23 -15.28
N GLY A 363 13.01 15.15 -14.53
CA GLY A 363 12.59 16.56 -14.48
C GLY A 363 11.20 16.78 -13.85
N LEU A 364 10.75 15.83 -13.03
CA LEU A 364 9.44 15.83 -12.37
C LEU A 364 9.46 16.39 -10.94
N ASP A 365 10.62 16.84 -10.47
CA ASP A 365 10.85 17.37 -9.12
C ASP A 365 10.85 18.90 -9.04
N LYS A 366 10.42 19.59 -10.07
CA LYS A 366 10.47 21.07 -10.15
C LYS A 366 9.58 21.70 -9.08
N ARG A 367 10.03 22.86 -8.57
CA ARG A 367 9.21 23.76 -7.75
C ARG A 367 8.59 24.84 -8.63
N GLY A 368 7.41 25.31 -8.25
CA GLY A 368 6.85 26.53 -8.85
C GLY A 368 7.84 27.69 -8.71
N GLN A 369 7.90 28.57 -9.71
CA GLN A 369 8.53 29.87 -9.48
C GLN A 369 7.70 30.57 -8.41
N GLY A 370 8.21 30.71 -7.20
CA GLY A 370 7.55 31.46 -6.16
C GLY A 370 7.29 32.86 -6.71
N ASN A 371 6.05 33.34 -6.67
CA ASN A 371 5.80 34.76 -6.74
C ASN A 371 6.54 35.37 -5.55
N THR A 372 7.71 35.94 -5.82
CA THR A 372 8.46 36.78 -4.88
C THR A 372 7.70 38.06 -4.62
#